data_0923590a2beb8fcbd4836e1063174234
#
_entry.id   0923590a2beb8fcbd4836e1063174234
#
_cell.length_a   1.000
_cell.length_b   1.000
_cell.length_c   1.000
_cell.angle_alpha   90.00
_cell.angle_beta   90.00
_cell.angle_gamma   90.00
#
_symmetry.space_group_name_H-M   'P 1'
#
loop_
_entity.id
_entity.type
_entity.pdbx_description
1 polymer ?
#
loop_
_entity_poly.entity_id
_entity_poly.type
_entity_poly.pdbx_seq_one_letter_code
_entity_poly.pdbx_strand_id
1 'polypeptide(L)'
;MPACITTPIYYVNDRPHIGHAYTTTVCDVWARAMRLRGEDVFFLTGTDEHGVKVEKSAAAKGVTPQALADENAAEFRRVLQVFGLSNDDFIRTTEPRHERQVQRFVKRLLDSGAVYLGTFEGWYDEGQEEYYTETKAKELDYRSPISGKPLARATEQNYYFRLSAYRERLERFFAEHPGFVQPEARRNEVLGRLRDGLQDVPMTRTNFTWGIPFPGDEKHVIYVWIDALFNYVTALGMGDPDGSIAPGLHAARAKYWPAQYHVIGKEILWFHAVIWPALLMALELPLPRRIHAHSFWIADGQKMSKSMGNFVDLPTIEGYFAKYGLDAWRWYMATQGPLQASDSDFRDRHFHDTYTSELVNVVGNCPSRVTAMVGKYFDGAMPEDAAKGGEWPARCAQAVAAWTAAIDELDLVAAADAPMALLRDVDAFINRTEPFKVAKDPARTGELASILAQCAEAVRIAGVLLEPFLPGKMAELDAALGTPGGASRTFAARTAWGALVPGTALAKCALFPRVEAAAKA
;
A
#
# COMPACT_ATOMS: atom_id res chain seq x y z
N MET A 1 -10.85 3.86 -15.94
CA MET A 1 -9.68 3.49 -16.78
C MET A 1 -8.91 2.36 -16.10
N PRO A 2 -8.09 1.56 -16.82
CA PRO A 2 -7.22 0.60 -16.14
C PRO A 2 -6.23 1.33 -15.24
N ALA A 3 -6.10 0.86 -14.01
CA ALA A 3 -5.17 1.39 -13.01
C ALA A 3 -4.43 0.24 -12.34
N CYS A 4 -3.17 0.46 -11.93
CA CYS A 4 -2.37 -0.56 -11.27
C CYS A 4 -1.63 0.05 -10.07
N ILE A 5 -1.69 -0.65 -8.95
CA ILE A 5 -0.89 -0.36 -7.77
C ILE A 5 -0.15 -1.62 -7.33
N THR A 6 1.08 -1.45 -6.87
CA THR A 6 1.90 -2.57 -6.43
C THR A 6 2.55 -2.29 -5.08
N THR A 7 2.69 -3.31 -4.26
CA THR A 7 3.70 -3.34 -3.19
C THR A 7 5.06 -3.73 -3.76
N PRO A 8 6.18 -3.63 -3.02
CA PRO A 8 7.33 -4.46 -3.32
C PRO A 8 6.96 -5.93 -3.08
N ILE A 9 7.66 -6.85 -3.73
CA ILE A 9 7.59 -8.25 -3.34
C ILE A 9 8.43 -8.49 -2.09
N TYR A 10 7.92 -9.31 -1.17
CA TYR A 10 8.48 -9.45 0.16
C TYR A 10 9.50 -10.58 0.22
N TYR A 11 10.67 -10.31 0.81
CA TYR A 11 11.73 -11.27 0.94
C TYR A 11 11.40 -12.36 1.96
N VAL A 12 11.46 -13.63 1.55
CA VAL A 12 10.97 -14.77 2.35
C VAL A 12 11.99 -15.32 3.36
N ASN A 13 13.00 -14.56 3.73
CA ASN A 13 13.99 -14.97 4.73
C ASN A 13 13.45 -14.89 6.18
N ASP A 14 12.32 -14.19 6.39
CA ASP A 14 11.68 -14.02 7.69
C ASP A 14 10.13 -13.98 7.57
N ARG A 15 9.46 -13.99 8.74
CA ARG A 15 8.01 -13.94 8.82
C ARG A 15 7.48 -12.53 8.60
N PRO A 16 6.22 -12.40 8.13
CA PRO A 16 5.54 -11.11 7.98
C PRO A 16 5.51 -10.30 9.29
N HIS A 17 5.60 -8.98 9.18
CA HIS A 17 5.57 -8.03 10.29
C HIS A 17 4.83 -6.74 9.90
N ILE A 18 4.71 -5.80 10.85
CA ILE A 18 3.97 -4.53 10.67
C ILE A 18 4.34 -3.77 9.40
N GLY A 19 5.62 -3.77 8.97
CA GLY A 19 6.04 -3.08 7.74
C GLY A 19 5.37 -3.65 6.49
N HIS A 20 5.32 -4.99 6.37
CA HIS A 20 4.63 -5.67 5.28
C HIS A 20 3.12 -5.41 5.32
N ALA A 21 2.52 -5.56 6.51
CA ALA A 21 1.11 -5.27 6.75
C ALA A 21 0.74 -3.84 6.38
N TYR A 22 1.60 -2.88 6.70
CA TYR A 22 1.41 -1.47 6.42
C TYR A 22 1.37 -1.18 4.92
N THR A 23 2.44 -1.51 4.19
CA THR A 23 2.53 -1.24 2.76
C THR A 23 1.37 -1.87 1.99
N THR A 24 1.02 -3.12 2.34
CA THR A 24 -0.07 -3.82 1.68
C THR A 24 -1.43 -3.20 2.02
N THR A 25 -1.65 -2.73 3.26
CA THR A 25 -2.89 -2.03 3.65
C THR A 25 -3.05 -0.70 2.93
N VAL A 26 -1.97 0.08 2.78
CA VAL A 26 -1.98 1.35 1.99
C VAL A 26 -2.42 1.08 0.55
N CYS A 27 -1.82 0.08 -0.11
CA CYS A 27 -2.19 -0.29 -1.47
C CYS A 27 -3.64 -0.77 -1.56
N ASP A 28 -4.12 -1.56 -0.58
CA ASP A 28 -5.48 -2.07 -0.56
C ASP A 28 -6.52 -0.97 -0.38
N VAL A 29 -6.27 0.00 0.51
CA VAL A 29 -7.17 1.16 0.69
C VAL A 29 -7.29 1.94 -0.61
N TRP A 30 -6.18 2.23 -1.27
CA TRP A 30 -6.20 2.92 -2.57
C TRP A 30 -6.92 2.09 -3.65
N ALA A 31 -6.63 0.79 -3.74
CA ALA A 31 -7.26 -0.09 -4.73
C ALA A 31 -8.78 -0.16 -4.53
N ARG A 32 -9.25 -0.26 -3.27
CA ARG A 32 -10.69 -0.22 -2.94
C ARG A 32 -11.31 1.11 -3.29
N ALA A 33 -10.63 2.23 -3.01
CA ALA A 33 -11.12 3.57 -3.36
C ALA A 33 -11.28 3.75 -4.87
N MET A 34 -10.32 3.27 -5.65
CA MET A 34 -10.41 3.34 -7.12
C MET A 34 -11.51 2.43 -7.67
N ARG A 35 -11.66 1.22 -7.13
CA ARG A 35 -12.78 0.31 -7.50
C ARG A 35 -14.14 0.88 -7.11
N LEU A 36 -14.24 1.53 -5.95
CA LEU A 36 -15.44 2.25 -5.54
C LEU A 36 -15.83 3.34 -6.55
N ARG A 37 -14.85 4.01 -7.15
CA ARG A 37 -15.04 5.00 -8.23
C ARG A 37 -15.37 4.35 -9.58
N GLY A 38 -15.37 3.03 -9.70
CA GLY A 38 -15.66 2.29 -10.91
C GLY A 38 -14.45 2.09 -11.84
N GLU A 39 -13.24 2.30 -11.33
CA GLU A 39 -12.01 2.03 -12.10
C GLU A 39 -11.70 0.54 -12.15
N ASP A 40 -11.11 0.11 -13.26
CA ASP A 40 -10.63 -1.26 -13.48
C ASP A 40 -9.22 -1.38 -12.88
N VAL A 41 -9.12 -1.94 -11.67
CA VAL A 41 -7.90 -1.91 -10.85
C VAL A 41 -7.23 -3.27 -10.78
N PHE A 42 -5.91 -3.29 -10.98
CA PHE A 42 -5.04 -4.42 -10.70
C PHE A 42 -4.11 -4.09 -9.53
N PHE A 43 -4.27 -4.82 -8.43
CA PHE A 43 -3.42 -4.72 -7.25
C PHE A 43 -2.48 -5.93 -7.16
N LEU A 44 -1.17 -5.68 -7.30
CA LEU A 44 -0.12 -6.70 -7.28
C LEU A 44 0.66 -6.66 -5.97
N THR A 45 0.87 -7.84 -5.41
CA THR A 45 1.84 -8.11 -4.34
C THR A 45 2.51 -9.46 -4.60
N GLY A 46 3.45 -9.88 -3.77
CA GLY A 46 4.13 -11.17 -3.96
C GLY A 46 5.31 -11.38 -3.03
N THR A 47 6.10 -12.41 -3.36
CA THR A 47 7.30 -12.80 -2.61
C THR A 47 8.54 -12.84 -3.49
N ASP A 48 9.65 -12.33 -2.94
CA ASP A 48 11.01 -12.45 -3.46
C ASP A 48 11.67 -13.66 -2.79
N GLU A 49 11.95 -14.70 -3.58
CA GLU A 49 12.25 -16.04 -3.06
C GLU A 49 13.66 -16.54 -3.39
N HIS A 50 14.40 -15.82 -4.21
CA HIS A 50 15.74 -16.17 -4.63
C HIS A 50 16.84 -15.51 -3.77
N GLY A 51 18.10 -15.92 -4.03
CA GLY A 51 19.28 -15.27 -3.46
C GLY A 51 19.92 -16.02 -2.31
N VAL A 52 21.15 -15.61 -1.98
CA VAL A 52 22.03 -16.27 -1.02
C VAL A 52 21.45 -16.34 0.39
N LYS A 53 20.63 -15.38 0.81
CA LYS A 53 20.03 -15.37 2.15
C LYS A 53 19.02 -16.49 2.33
N VAL A 54 18.19 -16.73 1.30
CA VAL A 54 17.23 -17.86 1.31
C VAL A 54 17.98 -19.19 1.29
N GLU A 55 19.00 -19.32 0.43
CA GLU A 55 19.84 -20.52 0.36
C GLU A 55 20.50 -20.83 1.72
N LYS A 56 21.15 -19.84 2.36
CA LYS A 56 21.75 -19.99 3.69
C LYS A 56 20.73 -20.31 4.78
N SER A 57 19.55 -19.68 4.76
CA SER A 57 18.48 -19.92 5.74
C SER A 57 17.89 -21.33 5.59
N ALA A 58 17.72 -21.81 4.37
CA ALA A 58 17.28 -23.18 4.08
C ALA A 58 18.29 -24.21 4.57
N ALA A 59 19.58 -24.01 4.27
CA ALA A 59 20.67 -24.87 4.73
C ALA A 59 20.71 -24.93 6.27
N ALA A 60 20.56 -23.81 6.96
CA ALA A 60 20.52 -23.75 8.42
C ALA A 60 19.32 -24.51 9.03
N LYS A 61 18.21 -24.62 8.30
CA LYS A 61 17.01 -25.39 8.70
C LYS A 61 17.05 -26.86 8.21
N GLY A 62 18.03 -27.26 7.39
CA GLY A 62 18.12 -28.59 6.82
C GLY A 62 17.05 -28.90 5.77
N VAL A 63 16.54 -27.88 5.08
CA VAL A 63 15.51 -28.00 4.02
C VAL A 63 16.05 -27.46 2.68
N THR A 64 15.34 -27.73 1.58
CA THR A 64 15.68 -27.11 0.30
C THR A 64 15.25 -25.65 0.27
N PRO A 65 15.93 -24.78 -0.52
CA PRO A 65 15.50 -23.39 -0.70
C PRO A 65 14.04 -23.27 -1.20
N GLN A 66 13.61 -24.15 -2.11
CA GLN A 66 12.23 -24.19 -2.60
C GLN A 66 11.24 -24.49 -1.45
N ALA A 67 11.52 -25.47 -0.61
CA ALA A 67 10.64 -25.84 0.51
C ALA A 67 10.50 -24.67 1.51
N LEU A 68 11.61 -23.97 1.80
CA LEU A 68 11.59 -22.78 2.65
C LEU A 68 10.77 -21.64 2.01
N ALA A 69 10.95 -21.40 0.71
CA ALA A 69 10.19 -20.40 -0.03
C ALA A 69 8.69 -20.72 -0.04
N ASP A 70 8.32 -21.99 -0.25
CA ASP A 70 6.91 -22.44 -0.23
C ASP A 70 6.26 -22.25 1.15
N GLU A 71 6.96 -22.60 2.24
CA GLU A 71 6.50 -22.41 3.62
C GLU A 71 6.23 -20.92 3.90
N ASN A 72 7.22 -20.07 3.62
CA ASN A 72 7.11 -18.64 3.93
C ASN A 72 6.10 -17.92 3.01
N ALA A 73 6.04 -18.26 1.72
CA ALA A 73 5.04 -17.71 0.80
C ALA A 73 3.60 -18.06 1.24
N ALA A 74 3.39 -19.25 1.81
CA ALA A 74 2.10 -19.62 2.38
C ALA A 74 1.72 -18.73 3.58
N GLU A 75 2.68 -18.38 4.45
CA GLU A 75 2.46 -17.45 5.55
C GLU A 75 2.13 -16.04 5.05
N PHE A 76 2.81 -15.52 4.01
CA PHE A 76 2.45 -14.25 3.40
C PHE A 76 1.05 -14.27 2.82
N ARG A 77 0.64 -15.34 2.13
CA ARG A 77 -0.75 -15.50 1.63
C ARG A 77 -1.77 -15.55 2.76
N ARG A 78 -1.46 -16.22 3.89
CA ARG A 78 -2.31 -16.22 5.08
C ARG A 78 -2.53 -14.81 5.61
N VAL A 79 -1.46 -14.00 5.66
CA VAL A 79 -1.56 -12.59 6.07
C VAL A 79 -2.52 -11.82 5.17
N LEU A 80 -2.43 -11.96 3.85
CA LEU A 80 -3.34 -11.26 2.93
C LEU A 80 -4.81 -11.60 3.23
N GLN A 81 -5.10 -12.87 3.53
CA GLN A 81 -6.46 -13.33 3.88
C GLN A 81 -6.92 -12.77 5.22
N VAL A 82 -6.09 -12.88 6.27
CA VAL A 82 -6.42 -12.43 7.63
C VAL A 82 -6.63 -10.91 7.68
N PHE A 83 -5.90 -10.15 6.86
CA PHE A 83 -6.07 -8.69 6.72
C PHE A 83 -7.19 -8.29 5.75
N GLY A 84 -7.87 -9.26 5.14
CA GLY A 84 -8.95 -9.00 4.19
C GLY A 84 -8.51 -8.19 2.99
N LEU A 85 -7.28 -8.44 2.49
CA LEU A 85 -6.71 -7.68 1.40
C LEU A 85 -7.27 -8.13 0.05
N SER A 86 -7.41 -7.20 -0.88
CA SER A 86 -8.12 -7.37 -2.15
C SER A 86 -7.18 -7.40 -3.37
N ASN A 87 -5.96 -7.93 -3.19
CA ASN A 87 -5.01 -8.08 -4.28
C ASN A 87 -5.53 -9.05 -5.36
N ASP A 88 -5.23 -8.73 -6.62
CA ASP A 88 -5.64 -9.51 -7.79
C ASP A 88 -4.62 -10.60 -8.15
N ASP A 89 -3.36 -10.40 -7.78
CA ASP A 89 -2.32 -11.41 -7.97
C ASP A 89 -1.32 -11.41 -6.81
N PHE A 90 -0.74 -12.57 -6.59
CA PHE A 90 0.36 -12.80 -5.68
C PHE A 90 1.46 -13.53 -6.45
N ILE A 91 2.40 -12.76 -7.01
CA ILE A 91 3.50 -13.31 -7.80
C ILE A 91 4.60 -13.85 -6.91
N ARG A 92 5.18 -14.98 -7.30
CA ARG A 92 6.38 -15.55 -6.69
C ARG A 92 7.51 -15.54 -7.72
N THR A 93 8.72 -15.17 -7.31
CA THR A 93 9.86 -15.18 -8.23
C THR A 93 10.26 -16.58 -8.69
N THR A 94 9.87 -17.62 -7.93
CA THR A 94 10.05 -19.04 -8.29
C THR A 94 8.98 -19.59 -9.26
N GLU A 95 8.00 -18.79 -9.67
CA GLU A 95 7.01 -19.25 -10.63
C GLU A 95 7.59 -19.29 -12.06
N PRO A 96 7.36 -20.38 -12.82
CA PRO A 96 7.85 -20.48 -14.20
C PRO A 96 7.42 -19.32 -15.12
N ARG A 97 6.22 -18.73 -14.85
CA ARG A 97 5.77 -17.55 -15.60
C ARG A 97 6.63 -16.32 -15.34
N HIS A 98 7.26 -16.22 -14.17
CA HIS A 98 8.19 -15.15 -13.84
C HIS A 98 9.59 -15.45 -14.40
N GLU A 99 10.18 -16.57 -14.01
CA GLU A 99 11.56 -16.94 -14.37
C GLU A 99 11.82 -16.86 -15.88
N ARG A 100 10.94 -17.48 -16.70
CA ARG A 100 11.09 -17.51 -18.15
C ARG A 100 10.96 -16.12 -18.79
N GLN A 101 10.08 -15.26 -18.27
CA GLN A 101 9.96 -13.89 -18.77
C GLN A 101 11.18 -13.05 -18.38
N VAL A 102 11.71 -13.21 -17.15
CA VAL A 102 12.96 -12.55 -16.73
C VAL A 102 14.11 -12.94 -17.65
N GLN A 103 14.27 -14.23 -17.94
CA GLN A 103 15.30 -14.69 -18.90
C GLN A 103 15.13 -14.03 -20.29
N ARG A 104 13.91 -13.86 -20.80
CA ARG A 104 13.66 -13.15 -22.05
C ARG A 104 14.05 -11.67 -21.99
N PHE A 105 13.73 -10.98 -20.91
CA PHE A 105 14.12 -9.59 -20.73
C PHE A 105 15.64 -9.45 -20.63
N VAL A 106 16.30 -10.28 -19.84
CA VAL A 106 17.76 -10.27 -19.69
C VAL A 106 18.45 -10.59 -21.03
N LYS A 107 17.92 -11.54 -21.80
CA LYS A 107 18.43 -11.83 -23.12
C LYS A 107 18.31 -10.63 -24.07
N ARG A 108 17.19 -9.92 -24.07
CA ARG A 108 17.02 -8.68 -24.86
C ARG A 108 18.03 -7.60 -24.46
N LEU A 109 18.29 -7.42 -23.16
CA LEU A 109 19.31 -6.49 -22.66
C LEU A 109 20.73 -6.88 -23.10
N LEU A 110 21.01 -8.18 -23.12
CA LEU A 110 22.29 -8.71 -23.59
C LEU A 110 22.45 -8.48 -25.11
N ASP A 111 21.44 -8.86 -25.91
CA ASP A 111 21.44 -8.74 -27.37
C ASP A 111 21.54 -7.26 -27.82
N SER A 112 20.99 -6.32 -27.05
CA SER A 112 21.08 -4.88 -27.32
C SER A 112 22.42 -4.25 -26.93
N GLY A 113 23.30 -5.00 -26.23
CA GLY A 113 24.55 -4.47 -25.70
C GLY A 113 24.41 -3.59 -24.45
N ALA A 114 23.19 -3.50 -23.89
CA ALA A 114 22.97 -2.83 -22.61
C ALA A 114 23.59 -3.60 -21.43
N VAL A 115 23.89 -4.88 -21.64
CA VAL A 115 24.57 -5.76 -20.69
C VAL A 115 25.87 -6.27 -21.30
N TYR A 116 26.93 -6.35 -20.50
CA TYR A 116 28.24 -6.83 -20.92
C TYR A 116 28.94 -7.61 -19.80
N LEU A 117 29.85 -8.54 -20.17
CA LEU A 117 30.69 -9.26 -19.24
C LEU A 117 31.86 -8.37 -18.79
N GLY A 118 32.06 -8.21 -17.49
CA GLY A 118 33.13 -7.42 -16.90
C GLY A 118 33.72 -8.09 -15.67
N THR A 119 34.91 -7.62 -15.25
CA THR A 119 35.54 -8.08 -14.02
C THR A 119 35.53 -6.95 -13.01
N PHE A 120 35.04 -7.24 -11.81
CA PHE A 120 35.12 -6.34 -10.67
C PHE A 120 36.28 -6.76 -9.78
N GLU A 121 37.09 -5.79 -9.40
CA GLU A 121 38.11 -5.93 -8.35
C GLU A 121 37.83 -4.87 -7.29
N GLY A 122 37.54 -5.29 -6.05
CA GLY A 122 37.21 -4.34 -5.00
C GLY A 122 36.81 -5.02 -3.70
N TRP A 123 35.88 -4.39 -2.97
CA TRP A 123 35.45 -4.81 -1.65
C TRP A 123 33.96 -5.14 -1.65
N TYR A 124 33.59 -6.22 -0.97
CA TYR A 124 32.24 -6.74 -0.90
C TYR A 124 31.68 -6.70 0.52
N ASP A 125 30.50 -6.15 0.69
CA ASP A 125 29.70 -6.22 1.91
C ASP A 125 28.73 -7.39 1.81
N GLU A 126 29.01 -8.50 2.48
CA GLU A 126 28.14 -9.68 2.51
C GLU A 126 26.76 -9.38 3.10
N GLY A 127 26.67 -8.42 4.02
CA GLY A 127 25.43 -8.08 4.72
C GLY A 127 24.45 -7.30 3.85
N GLN A 128 24.99 -6.45 2.98
CA GLN A 128 24.21 -5.60 2.06
C GLN A 128 24.18 -6.16 0.64
N GLU A 129 24.99 -7.19 0.35
CA GLU A 129 25.19 -7.72 -1.01
C GLU A 129 25.66 -6.65 -2.00
N GLU A 130 26.48 -5.68 -1.52
CA GLU A 130 26.93 -4.52 -2.28
C GLU A 130 28.46 -4.53 -2.46
N TYR A 131 28.90 -4.07 -3.65
CA TYR A 131 30.32 -3.91 -3.96
C TYR A 131 30.77 -2.47 -3.81
N TYR A 132 31.94 -2.28 -3.23
CA TYR A 132 32.60 -0.98 -3.06
C TYR A 132 33.92 -0.93 -3.83
N THR A 133 34.14 0.16 -4.53
CA THR A 133 35.46 0.45 -5.14
C THR A 133 36.50 0.63 -4.05
N GLU A 134 37.78 0.46 -4.37
CA GLU A 134 38.90 0.69 -3.44
C GLU A 134 38.80 2.06 -2.76
N THR A 135 38.49 3.11 -3.54
CA THR A 135 38.34 4.48 -3.03
C THR A 135 37.25 4.56 -1.98
N LYS A 136 36.08 3.99 -2.29
CA LYS A 136 34.93 4.03 -1.37
C LYS A 136 35.14 3.17 -0.12
N ALA A 137 35.74 2.01 -0.26
CA ALA A 137 36.07 1.14 0.86
C ALA A 137 37.07 1.83 1.82
N LYS A 138 38.03 2.57 1.29
CA LYS A 138 38.98 3.34 2.09
C LYS A 138 38.28 4.48 2.86
N GLU A 139 37.34 5.18 2.25
CA GLU A 139 36.51 6.20 2.92
C GLU A 139 35.69 5.61 4.09
N LEU A 140 35.31 4.34 3.99
CA LEU A 140 34.54 3.58 4.97
C LEU A 140 35.42 2.82 5.96
N ASP A 141 36.73 3.05 5.96
CA ASP A 141 37.69 2.30 6.77
C ASP A 141 37.56 0.78 6.60
N TYR A 142 37.27 0.35 5.36
CA TYR A 142 37.03 -1.06 4.95
C TYR A 142 35.95 -1.76 5.79
N ARG A 143 34.93 -1.01 6.24
CA ARG A 143 33.79 -1.53 7.01
C ARG A 143 32.46 -1.19 6.36
N SER A 144 31.51 -2.09 6.53
CA SER A 144 30.13 -1.86 6.13
C SER A 144 29.57 -0.60 6.83
N PRO A 145 29.01 0.35 6.10
CA PRO A 145 28.41 1.56 6.68
C PRO A 145 27.13 1.28 7.49
N ILE A 146 26.56 0.07 7.33
CA ILE A 146 25.31 -0.33 7.98
C ILE A 146 25.57 -1.28 9.14
N SER A 147 26.37 -2.34 8.92
CA SER A 147 26.61 -3.37 9.93
C SER A 147 27.89 -3.16 10.75
N GLY A 148 28.80 -2.30 10.30
CA GLY A 148 30.13 -2.11 10.89
C GLY A 148 31.10 -3.30 10.70
N LYS A 149 30.67 -4.39 10.02
CA LYS A 149 31.50 -5.55 9.75
C LYS A 149 32.58 -5.23 8.73
N PRO A 150 33.76 -5.91 8.76
CA PRO A 150 34.78 -5.75 7.74
C PRO A 150 34.24 -6.11 6.35
N LEU A 151 34.65 -5.33 5.34
CA LEU A 151 34.43 -5.67 3.92
C LEU A 151 35.42 -6.76 3.50
N ALA A 152 35.00 -7.67 2.64
CA ALA A 152 35.87 -8.71 2.06
C ALA A 152 36.42 -8.26 0.72
N ARG A 153 37.72 -8.51 0.44
CA ARG A 153 38.24 -8.28 -0.92
C ARG A 153 37.67 -9.33 -1.88
N ALA A 154 37.14 -8.86 -3.00
CA ALA A 154 36.53 -9.72 -3.99
C ALA A 154 37.02 -9.38 -5.40
N THR A 155 37.28 -10.43 -6.17
CA THR A 155 37.48 -10.35 -7.62
C THR A 155 36.46 -11.30 -8.23
N GLU A 156 35.53 -10.75 -8.99
CA GLU A 156 34.46 -11.55 -9.58
C GLU A 156 34.18 -11.09 -11.01
N GLN A 157 34.02 -12.06 -11.90
CA GLN A 157 33.57 -11.80 -13.26
C GLN A 157 32.03 -11.90 -13.27
N ASN A 158 31.37 -10.80 -13.63
CA ASN A 158 29.90 -10.70 -13.68
C ASN A 158 29.44 -10.04 -14.97
N TYR A 159 28.18 -10.23 -15.31
CA TYR A 159 27.51 -9.41 -16.28
C TYR A 159 27.05 -8.11 -15.63
N TYR A 160 27.29 -6.98 -16.31
CA TYR A 160 26.96 -5.62 -15.83
C TYR A 160 25.95 -4.96 -16.74
N PHE A 161 24.95 -4.32 -16.15
CA PHE A 161 24.07 -3.41 -16.83
C PHE A 161 24.72 -2.02 -16.91
N ARG A 162 24.76 -1.44 -18.12
CA ARG A 162 25.36 -0.10 -18.39
C ARG A 162 24.50 1.02 -17.83
N LEU A 163 24.28 1.05 -16.53
CA LEU A 163 23.45 2.07 -15.88
C LEU A 163 23.99 3.48 -16.14
N SER A 164 25.31 3.65 -16.19
CA SER A 164 25.98 4.92 -16.48
C SER A 164 25.55 5.55 -17.81
N ALA A 165 25.21 4.73 -18.81
CA ALA A 165 24.74 5.20 -20.12
C ALA A 165 23.34 5.84 -20.08
N TYR A 166 22.57 5.63 -19.01
CA TYR A 166 21.20 6.14 -18.86
C TYR A 166 21.13 7.43 -18.04
N ARG A 167 22.26 7.96 -17.55
CA ARG A 167 22.33 9.13 -16.68
C ARG A 167 21.55 10.32 -17.24
N GLU A 168 21.90 10.78 -18.44
CA GLU A 168 21.27 11.96 -19.06
C GLU A 168 19.76 11.75 -19.32
N ARG A 169 19.36 10.53 -19.68
CA ARG A 169 17.94 10.19 -19.88
C ARG A 169 17.16 10.24 -18.57
N LEU A 170 17.74 9.74 -17.49
CA LEU A 170 17.15 9.80 -16.15
C LEU A 170 17.06 11.24 -15.65
N GLU A 171 18.13 12.03 -15.76
CA GLU A 171 18.14 13.45 -15.35
C GLU A 171 17.05 14.24 -16.09
N ARG A 172 16.91 14.05 -17.39
CA ARG A 172 15.85 14.65 -18.21
C ARG A 172 14.47 14.18 -17.76
N PHE A 173 14.29 12.88 -17.58
CA PHE A 173 13.02 12.31 -17.12
C PHE A 173 12.59 12.90 -15.77
N PHE A 174 13.48 13.01 -14.81
CA PHE A 174 13.18 13.62 -13.50
C PHE A 174 12.84 15.11 -13.59
N ALA A 175 13.45 15.83 -14.54
CA ALA A 175 13.13 17.24 -14.79
C ALA A 175 11.72 17.40 -15.38
N GLU A 176 11.35 16.54 -16.32
CA GLU A 176 10.05 16.54 -17.00
C GLU A 176 8.91 15.98 -16.11
N HIS A 177 9.24 15.13 -15.13
CA HIS A 177 8.27 14.44 -14.26
C HIS A 177 8.57 14.69 -12.77
N PRO A 178 8.39 15.92 -12.27
CA PRO A 178 8.74 16.28 -10.89
C PRO A 178 7.95 15.50 -9.82
N GLY A 179 6.78 14.94 -10.16
CA GLY A 179 5.96 14.10 -9.28
C GLY A 179 6.25 12.62 -9.35
N PHE A 180 7.28 12.17 -10.11
CA PHE A 180 7.57 10.75 -10.29
C PHE A 180 7.96 10.03 -9.00
N VAL A 181 8.75 10.67 -8.14
CA VAL A 181 9.11 10.15 -6.81
C VAL A 181 8.44 10.99 -5.74
N GLN A 182 7.75 10.33 -4.84
CA GLN A 182 7.07 10.92 -3.68
C GLN A 182 7.48 10.21 -2.38
N PRO A 183 7.46 10.92 -1.25
CA PRO A 183 7.33 12.37 -1.10
C PRO A 183 8.56 13.14 -1.62
N GLU A 184 8.46 14.46 -1.72
CA GLU A 184 9.50 15.34 -2.28
C GLU A 184 10.88 15.13 -1.66
N ALA A 185 10.95 14.89 -0.36
CA ALA A 185 12.22 14.60 0.33
C ALA A 185 12.95 13.39 -0.29
N ARG A 186 12.22 12.35 -0.71
CA ARG A 186 12.77 11.17 -1.36
C ARG A 186 13.24 11.47 -2.78
N ARG A 187 12.50 12.31 -3.50
CA ARG A 187 12.95 12.82 -4.80
C ARG A 187 14.28 13.54 -4.69
N ASN A 188 14.41 14.43 -3.70
CA ASN A 188 15.62 15.21 -3.48
C ASN A 188 16.82 14.32 -3.12
N GLU A 189 16.61 13.24 -2.36
CA GLU A 189 17.62 12.21 -2.06
C GLU A 189 18.12 11.53 -3.36
N VAL A 190 17.22 11.11 -4.24
CA VAL A 190 17.57 10.49 -5.53
C VAL A 190 18.34 11.47 -6.40
N LEU A 191 17.87 12.71 -6.54
CA LEU A 191 18.54 13.74 -7.35
C LEU A 191 19.93 14.11 -6.80
N GLY A 192 20.09 14.13 -5.47
CA GLY A 192 21.41 14.31 -4.84
C GLY A 192 22.38 13.22 -5.29
N ARG A 193 21.98 11.97 -5.14
CA ARG A 193 22.82 10.81 -5.49
C ARG A 193 23.09 10.70 -7.01
N LEU A 194 22.16 11.12 -7.87
CA LEU A 194 22.37 11.15 -9.32
C LEU A 194 23.49 12.13 -9.73
N ARG A 195 23.64 13.26 -9.02
CA ARG A 195 24.71 14.24 -9.28
C ARG A 195 26.11 13.69 -9.05
N ASP A 196 26.25 12.75 -8.10
CA ASP A 196 27.52 12.08 -7.80
C ASP A 196 27.95 11.13 -8.93
N GLY A 197 27.08 10.88 -9.91
CA GLY A 197 27.31 10.02 -11.07
C GLY A 197 26.72 8.63 -10.90
N LEU A 198 26.58 7.92 -12.02
CA LEU A 198 26.09 6.55 -12.06
C LEU A 198 27.22 5.61 -12.43
N GLN A 199 27.30 4.48 -11.74
CA GLN A 199 28.16 3.36 -12.09
C GLN A 199 27.32 2.20 -12.62
N ASP A 200 27.94 1.38 -13.49
CA ASP A 200 27.31 0.17 -13.97
C ASP A 200 27.05 -0.81 -12.84
N VAL A 201 25.92 -1.50 -12.89
CA VAL A 201 25.48 -2.39 -11.80
C VAL A 201 25.63 -3.85 -12.20
N PRO A 202 26.14 -4.71 -11.31
CA PRO A 202 26.23 -6.14 -11.59
C PRO A 202 24.82 -6.73 -11.68
N MET A 203 24.58 -7.49 -12.75
CA MET A 203 23.32 -8.20 -13.01
C MET A 203 23.37 -9.66 -12.61
N THR A 204 24.56 -10.19 -12.29
CA THR A 204 24.75 -11.62 -11.97
C THR A 204 25.60 -11.81 -10.75
N ARG A 205 25.56 -13.04 -10.23
CA ARG A 205 26.39 -13.57 -9.16
C ARG A 205 26.86 -14.99 -9.52
N THR A 206 27.98 -15.40 -8.94
CA THR A 206 28.55 -16.75 -9.14
C THR A 206 28.78 -17.51 -7.82
N ASN A 207 28.53 -16.87 -6.68
CA ASN A 207 28.83 -17.39 -5.36
C ASN A 207 27.66 -18.16 -4.68
N PHE A 208 26.53 -18.33 -5.38
CA PHE A 208 25.38 -19.15 -4.97
C PHE A 208 24.63 -19.66 -6.21
N THR A 209 23.73 -20.62 -6.02
CA THR A 209 23.02 -21.29 -7.12
C THR A 209 21.50 -21.10 -7.09
N TRP A 210 20.95 -20.65 -5.98
CA TRP A 210 19.52 -20.44 -5.83
C TRP A 210 19.04 -19.12 -6.45
N GLY A 211 18.58 -19.18 -7.69
CA GLY A 211 18.11 -18.06 -8.48
C GLY A 211 17.89 -18.42 -9.96
N ILE A 212 17.54 -17.44 -10.76
CA ILE A 212 17.28 -17.64 -12.20
C ILE A 212 18.63 -17.74 -12.94
N PRO A 213 18.89 -18.83 -13.69
CA PRO A 213 20.12 -18.96 -14.49
C PRO A 213 20.20 -17.85 -15.56
N PHE A 214 21.39 -17.30 -15.75
CA PHE A 214 21.62 -16.28 -16.77
C PHE A 214 21.55 -16.90 -18.18
N PRO A 215 20.84 -16.27 -19.15
CA PRO A 215 20.71 -16.82 -20.49
C PRO A 215 22.04 -16.96 -21.22
N GLY A 216 22.41 -18.21 -21.55
CA GLY A 216 23.63 -18.54 -22.30
C GLY A 216 24.89 -18.68 -21.46
N ASP A 217 24.81 -18.49 -20.13
CA ASP A 217 25.93 -18.77 -19.20
C ASP A 217 25.40 -19.21 -17.83
N GLU A 218 25.12 -20.51 -17.69
CA GLU A 218 24.52 -21.10 -16.48
C GLU A 218 25.45 -21.06 -15.24
N LYS A 219 26.71 -20.65 -15.37
CA LYS A 219 27.58 -20.39 -14.21
C LYS A 219 27.16 -19.15 -13.42
N HIS A 220 26.40 -18.26 -14.08
CA HIS A 220 25.90 -17.04 -13.53
C HIS A 220 24.42 -17.16 -13.16
N VAL A 221 24.06 -16.66 -11.98
CA VAL A 221 22.70 -16.50 -11.52
C VAL A 221 22.32 -15.03 -11.59
N ILE A 222 21.12 -14.71 -12.08
CA ILE A 222 20.62 -13.33 -12.13
C ILE A 222 20.56 -12.78 -10.69
N TYR A 223 21.07 -11.56 -10.50
CA TYR A 223 21.08 -10.89 -9.21
C TYR A 223 19.66 -10.66 -8.70
N VAL A 224 19.40 -11.00 -7.44
CA VAL A 224 18.08 -11.03 -6.81
C VAL A 224 17.30 -9.71 -6.99
N TRP A 225 17.96 -8.55 -6.92
CA TRP A 225 17.30 -7.26 -7.14
C TRP A 225 16.85 -7.04 -8.59
N ILE A 226 17.61 -7.54 -9.57
CA ILE A 226 17.22 -7.49 -10.98
C ILE A 226 16.05 -8.42 -11.23
N ASP A 227 16.13 -9.63 -10.71
CA ASP A 227 15.04 -10.61 -10.71
C ASP A 227 13.77 -10.00 -10.10
N ALA A 228 13.85 -9.54 -8.86
CA ALA A 228 12.74 -8.96 -8.13
C ALA A 228 12.07 -7.78 -8.87
N LEU A 229 12.83 -6.85 -9.46
CA LEU A 229 12.26 -5.70 -10.18
C LEU A 229 11.38 -6.09 -11.36
N PHE A 230 11.68 -7.18 -12.03
CA PHE A 230 10.88 -7.64 -13.17
C PHE A 230 9.50 -8.18 -12.78
N ASN A 231 9.23 -8.46 -11.49
CA ASN A 231 7.92 -8.95 -11.06
C ASN A 231 6.76 -8.09 -11.58
N TYR A 232 6.94 -6.77 -11.58
CA TYR A 232 5.91 -5.79 -11.95
C TYR A 232 5.41 -5.96 -13.39
N VAL A 233 6.27 -6.39 -14.28
CA VAL A 233 5.94 -6.59 -15.70
C VAL A 233 5.68 -8.04 -16.05
N THR A 234 6.31 -8.99 -15.34
CA THR A 234 6.07 -10.43 -15.57
C THR A 234 4.69 -10.86 -15.07
N ALA A 235 4.18 -10.29 -13.96
CA ALA A 235 2.82 -10.50 -13.49
C ALA A 235 1.75 -10.07 -14.51
N LEU A 236 2.10 -9.14 -15.41
CA LEU A 236 1.25 -8.65 -16.49
C LEU A 236 1.52 -9.34 -17.84
N GLY A 237 2.49 -10.27 -17.88
CA GLY A 237 2.83 -11.01 -19.11
C GLY A 237 3.60 -10.18 -20.14
N MET A 238 4.25 -9.05 -19.74
CA MET A 238 4.91 -8.13 -20.67
C MET A 238 6.14 -8.76 -21.36
N GLY A 239 6.75 -9.78 -20.77
CA GLY A 239 7.83 -10.57 -21.38
C GLY A 239 7.33 -11.73 -22.26
N ASP A 240 6.02 -11.88 -22.40
CA ASP A 240 5.39 -13.01 -23.09
C ASP A 240 4.23 -12.56 -24.03
N PRO A 241 4.49 -11.61 -24.95
CA PRO A 241 3.43 -11.11 -25.83
C PRO A 241 2.86 -12.16 -26.79
N ASP A 242 3.61 -13.22 -27.07
CA ASP A 242 3.22 -14.35 -27.89
C ASP A 242 2.44 -15.45 -27.11
N GLY A 243 2.37 -15.33 -25.77
CA GLY A 243 1.67 -16.27 -24.90
C GLY A 243 2.29 -17.65 -24.82
N SER A 244 3.56 -17.83 -25.19
CA SER A 244 4.22 -19.14 -25.21
C SER A 244 4.71 -19.60 -23.81
N ILE A 245 4.77 -18.68 -22.84
CA ILE A 245 5.09 -18.99 -21.44
C ILE A 245 3.83 -19.13 -20.60
N ALA A 246 2.94 -18.12 -20.67
CA ALA A 246 1.68 -18.06 -19.92
C ALA A 246 0.55 -17.61 -20.84
N PRO A 247 -0.10 -18.56 -21.54
CA PRO A 247 -1.13 -18.26 -22.54
C PRO A 247 -2.23 -17.34 -22.01
N GLY A 248 -2.52 -16.26 -22.73
CA GLY A 248 -3.56 -15.29 -22.41
C GLY A 248 -3.22 -14.27 -21.33
N LEU A 249 -2.12 -14.43 -20.59
CA LEU A 249 -1.74 -13.52 -19.50
C LEU A 249 -1.53 -12.10 -20.00
N HIS A 250 -0.71 -11.92 -21.04
CA HIS A 250 -0.44 -10.62 -21.66
C HIS A 250 -1.72 -9.97 -22.18
N ALA A 251 -2.52 -10.71 -22.95
CA ALA A 251 -3.78 -10.20 -23.50
C ALA A 251 -4.75 -9.70 -22.42
N ALA A 252 -4.80 -10.39 -21.27
CA ALA A 252 -5.69 -10.03 -20.17
C ALA A 252 -5.18 -8.83 -19.35
N ARG A 253 -3.86 -8.70 -19.16
CA ARG A 253 -3.28 -7.86 -18.11
C ARG A 253 -2.38 -6.71 -18.59
N ALA A 254 -1.87 -6.74 -19.85
CA ALA A 254 -0.97 -5.69 -20.35
C ALA A 254 -1.55 -4.27 -20.27
N LYS A 255 -2.88 -4.14 -20.31
CA LYS A 255 -3.60 -2.87 -20.17
C LYS A 255 -3.36 -2.14 -18.84
N TYR A 256 -2.90 -2.84 -17.78
CA TYR A 256 -2.61 -2.27 -16.48
C TYR A 256 -1.20 -1.66 -16.38
N TRP A 257 -0.36 -1.84 -17.39
CA TRP A 257 0.94 -1.18 -17.47
C TRP A 257 0.83 0.13 -18.30
N PRO A 258 1.43 1.25 -17.88
CA PRO A 258 2.30 1.42 -16.72
C PRO A 258 1.53 1.53 -15.38
N ALA A 259 2.14 1.00 -14.32
CA ALA A 259 1.58 1.08 -12.97
C ALA A 259 1.38 2.54 -12.54
N GLN A 260 0.23 2.80 -11.87
CA GLN A 260 -0.07 4.12 -11.30
C GLN A 260 0.87 4.44 -10.14
N TYR A 261 1.08 3.45 -9.27
CA TYR A 261 1.95 3.56 -8.12
C TYR A 261 2.76 2.27 -7.91
N HIS A 262 4.07 2.43 -7.67
CA HIS A 262 4.86 1.50 -6.88
C HIS A 262 4.98 2.09 -5.47
N VAL A 263 4.34 1.46 -4.48
CA VAL A 263 4.43 1.87 -3.07
C VAL A 263 5.50 1.02 -2.41
N ILE A 264 6.57 1.64 -1.91
CA ILE A 264 7.77 0.94 -1.43
C ILE A 264 8.28 1.55 -0.12
N GLY A 265 9.10 0.80 0.62
CA GLY A 265 9.89 1.37 1.71
C GLY A 265 11.06 2.23 1.20
N LYS A 266 11.46 3.23 1.99
CA LYS A 266 12.55 4.16 1.62
C LYS A 266 13.90 3.49 1.34
N GLU A 267 14.15 2.32 1.93
CA GLU A 267 15.42 1.58 1.83
C GLU A 267 15.68 1.02 0.43
N ILE A 268 14.62 0.79 -0.35
CA ILE A 268 14.71 0.25 -1.71
C ILE A 268 14.47 1.30 -2.80
N LEU A 269 14.47 2.58 -2.38
CA LEU A 269 14.20 3.72 -3.27
C LEU A 269 15.13 3.76 -4.48
N TRP A 270 16.43 3.52 -4.30
CA TRP A 270 17.41 3.59 -5.36
C TRP A 270 17.14 2.57 -6.48
N PHE A 271 16.77 1.35 -6.10
CA PHE A 271 16.44 0.31 -7.06
C PHE A 271 15.21 0.69 -7.90
N HIS A 272 14.18 1.25 -7.28
CA HIS A 272 12.92 1.57 -7.95
C HIS A 272 12.95 2.90 -8.71
N ALA A 273 13.70 3.89 -8.22
CA ALA A 273 13.72 5.22 -8.81
C ALA A 273 14.80 5.39 -9.89
N VAL A 274 15.85 4.56 -9.88
CA VAL A 274 16.99 4.72 -10.81
C VAL A 274 17.22 3.46 -11.64
N ILE A 275 17.46 2.32 -10.99
CA ILE A 275 17.80 1.07 -11.71
C ILE A 275 16.60 0.58 -12.53
N TRP A 276 15.41 0.51 -11.92
CA TRP A 276 14.21 0.06 -12.60
C TRP A 276 13.81 0.91 -13.81
N PRO A 277 13.73 2.25 -13.72
CA PRO A 277 13.52 3.08 -14.89
C PRO A 277 14.57 2.89 -16.01
N ALA A 278 15.84 2.75 -15.63
CA ALA A 278 16.90 2.53 -16.64
C ALA A 278 16.74 1.19 -17.35
N LEU A 279 16.40 0.12 -16.65
CA LEU A 279 16.09 -1.20 -17.24
C LEU A 279 14.89 -1.11 -18.19
N LEU A 280 13.82 -0.43 -17.80
CA LEU A 280 12.66 -0.22 -18.66
C LEU A 280 13.00 0.63 -19.89
N MET A 281 13.82 1.68 -19.73
CA MET A 281 14.32 2.48 -20.86
C MET A 281 15.16 1.65 -21.84
N ALA A 282 15.98 0.72 -21.32
CA ALA A 282 16.77 -0.18 -22.13
C ALA A 282 15.92 -1.18 -22.91
N LEU A 283 14.79 -1.56 -22.35
CA LEU A 283 13.82 -2.49 -22.94
C LEU A 283 12.75 -1.78 -23.80
N GLU A 284 12.80 -0.44 -23.89
CA GLU A 284 11.80 0.38 -24.58
C GLU A 284 10.37 0.17 -24.02
N LEU A 285 10.26 -0.08 -22.72
CA LEU A 285 8.99 -0.21 -22.02
C LEU A 285 8.60 1.13 -21.35
N PRO A 286 7.31 1.46 -21.27
CA PRO A 286 6.85 2.62 -20.52
C PRO A 286 7.30 2.57 -19.04
N LEU A 287 7.59 3.72 -18.46
CA LEU A 287 7.93 3.82 -17.05
C LEU A 287 6.67 3.85 -16.18
N PRO A 288 6.72 3.38 -14.92
CA PRO A 288 5.61 3.57 -13.98
C PRO A 288 5.31 5.07 -13.80
N ARG A 289 4.11 5.42 -13.41
CA ARG A 289 3.72 6.83 -13.30
C ARG A 289 4.29 7.48 -12.05
N ARG A 290 4.30 6.76 -10.92
CA ARG A 290 4.80 7.27 -9.64
C ARG A 290 5.43 6.16 -8.79
N ILE A 291 6.46 6.56 -8.03
CA ILE A 291 7.06 5.75 -6.98
C ILE A 291 6.83 6.48 -5.67
N HIS A 292 6.08 5.87 -4.76
CA HIS A 292 5.83 6.41 -3.43
C HIS A 292 6.66 5.64 -2.41
N ALA A 293 7.70 6.29 -1.88
CA ALA A 293 8.63 5.69 -0.93
C ALA A 293 8.32 6.15 0.50
N HIS A 294 7.56 5.32 1.22
CA HIS A 294 7.19 5.59 2.60
C HIS A 294 8.35 5.39 3.58
N SER A 295 8.25 6.01 4.75
CA SER A 295 9.21 5.87 5.86
C SER A 295 8.92 4.63 6.72
N PHE A 296 9.56 4.50 7.88
CA PHE A 296 9.47 3.30 8.71
C PHE A 296 8.55 3.48 9.91
N TRP A 297 7.94 2.37 10.31
CA TRP A 297 7.46 2.24 11.66
C TRP A 297 8.64 2.05 12.61
N ILE A 298 8.66 2.83 13.68
CA ILE A 298 9.56 2.68 14.83
C ILE A 298 8.71 2.36 16.07
N ALA A 299 9.32 1.92 17.15
CA ALA A 299 8.64 1.67 18.41
C ALA A 299 9.45 2.30 19.55
N ASP A 300 8.77 3.10 20.39
CA ASP A 300 9.40 3.85 21.49
C ASP A 300 10.60 4.70 21.05
N GLY A 301 10.47 5.35 19.90
CA GLY A 301 11.50 6.21 19.32
C GLY A 301 12.71 5.46 18.75
N GLN A 302 12.67 4.13 18.65
CA GLN A 302 13.77 3.29 18.18
C GLN A 302 13.35 2.40 17.01
N LYS A 303 14.33 2.02 16.18
CA LYS A 303 14.09 1.05 15.11
C LYS A 303 13.60 -0.26 15.70
N MET A 304 12.53 -0.82 15.13
CA MET A 304 12.03 -2.13 15.52
C MET A 304 13.05 -3.23 15.20
N SER A 305 13.33 -4.09 16.18
CA SER A 305 14.14 -5.28 15.99
C SER A 305 13.74 -6.39 16.96
N LYS A 306 13.92 -7.66 16.52
CA LYS A 306 13.65 -8.82 17.37
C LYS A 306 14.54 -8.86 18.61
N SER A 307 15.82 -8.44 18.48
CA SER A 307 16.78 -8.42 19.58
C SER A 307 16.45 -7.40 20.65
N MET A 308 15.69 -6.35 20.33
CA MET A 308 15.25 -5.32 21.27
C MET A 308 13.89 -5.62 21.91
N GLY A 309 13.19 -6.66 21.45
CA GLY A 309 11.87 -7.02 21.98
C GLY A 309 10.74 -6.03 21.64
N ASN A 310 11.00 -5.06 20.75
CA ASN A 310 10.04 -4.03 20.32
C ASN A 310 9.45 -4.30 18.92
N PHE A 311 9.59 -5.53 18.45
CA PHE A 311 9.17 -5.94 17.11
C PHE A 311 7.68 -6.31 17.09
N VAL A 312 6.91 -5.66 16.22
CA VAL A 312 5.46 -5.93 16.06
C VAL A 312 5.28 -7.01 14.99
N ASP A 313 5.17 -8.24 15.46
CA ASP A 313 4.96 -9.44 14.62
C ASP A 313 3.47 -9.73 14.38
N LEU A 314 3.19 -10.76 13.59
CA LEU A 314 1.84 -11.14 13.24
C LEU A 314 0.97 -11.56 14.44
N PRO A 315 1.44 -12.35 15.42
CA PRO A 315 0.67 -12.64 16.64
C PRO A 315 0.27 -11.38 17.42
N THR A 316 1.17 -10.42 17.53
CA THR A 316 0.88 -9.11 18.14
C THR A 316 -0.23 -8.40 17.40
N ILE A 317 -0.17 -8.35 16.06
CA ILE A 317 -1.18 -7.72 15.19
C ILE A 317 -2.54 -8.43 15.34
N GLU A 318 -2.57 -9.76 15.36
CA GLU A 318 -3.79 -10.55 15.57
C GLU A 318 -4.42 -10.25 16.96
N GLY A 319 -3.61 -9.95 17.97
CA GLY A 319 -4.07 -9.46 19.27
C GLY A 319 -4.84 -8.12 19.18
N TYR A 320 -4.40 -7.20 18.30
CA TYR A 320 -5.16 -5.96 18.01
C TYR A 320 -6.48 -6.26 17.31
N PHE A 321 -6.51 -7.22 16.38
CA PHE A 321 -7.77 -7.61 15.73
C PHE A 321 -8.78 -8.17 16.73
N ALA A 322 -8.33 -9.03 17.64
CA ALA A 322 -9.19 -9.60 18.67
C ALA A 322 -9.76 -8.52 19.61
N LYS A 323 -8.98 -7.49 19.92
CA LYS A 323 -9.36 -6.43 20.86
C LYS A 323 -10.17 -5.30 20.22
N TYR A 324 -9.78 -4.82 19.02
CA TYR A 324 -10.33 -3.62 18.41
C TYR A 324 -11.05 -3.87 17.08
N GLY A 325 -10.86 -5.04 16.48
CA GLY A 325 -11.35 -5.39 15.16
C GLY A 325 -10.37 -5.03 14.03
N LEU A 326 -10.49 -5.73 12.92
CA LEU A 326 -9.66 -5.55 11.74
C LEU A 326 -9.75 -4.12 11.15
N ASP A 327 -10.97 -3.57 11.06
CA ASP A 327 -11.18 -2.23 10.50
C ASP A 327 -10.48 -1.14 11.32
N ALA A 328 -10.39 -1.30 12.66
CA ALA A 328 -9.64 -0.38 13.51
C ALA A 328 -8.13 -0.42 13.21
N TRP A 329 -7.58 -1.60 12.94
CA TRP A 329 -6.21 -1.75 12.50
C TRP A 329 -5.98 -1.09 11.14
N ARG A 330 -6.84 -1.36 10.17
CA ARG A 330 -6.78 -0.77 8.83
C ARG A 330 -6.80 0.77 8.89
N TRP A 331 -7.69 1.31 9.71
CA TRP A 331 -7.78 2.75 9.96
C TRP A 331 -6.45 3.31 10.48
N TYR A 332 -5.92 2.70 11.53
CA TYR A 332 -4.68 3.14 12.14
C TYR A 332 -3.49 3.08 11.16
N MET A 333 -3.37 1.99 10.41
CA MET A 333 -2.32 1.87 9.39
C MET A 333 -2.45 2.96 8.31
N ALA A 334 -3.65 3.22 7.82
CA ALA A 334 -3.87 4.18 6.73
C ALA A 334 -3.72 5.65 7.17
N THR A 335 -4.06 5.98 8.42
CA THR A 335 -4.11 7.38 8.89
C THR A 335 -2.93 7.79 9.78
N GLN A 336 -2.30 6.86 10.50
CA GLN A 336 -1.21 7.13 11.42
C GLN A 336 0.15 6.62 10.91
N GLY A 337 0.14 5.91 9.79
CA GLY A 337 1.32 5.28 9.21
C GLY A 337 2.30 6.26 8.58
N PRO A 338 3.56 5.83 8.37
CA PRO A 338 4.66 6.66 7.88
C PRO A 338 4.61 6.87 6.36
N LEU A 339 3.47 7.25 5.81
CA LEU A 339 3.29 7.42 4.35
C LEU A 339 4.16 8.57 3.81
N GLN A 340 4.44 9.56 4.64
CA GLN A 340 5.24 10.72 4.28
C GLN A 340 6.75 10.50 4.58
N ALA A 341 7.53 11.57 4.58
CA ALA A 341 8.98 11.52 4.73
C ALA A 341 9.48 11.13 6.13
N SER A 342 8.64 11.25 7.16
CA SER A 342 9.00 11.00 8.55
C SER A 342 8.59 9.60 9.00
N ASP A 343 9.40 8.99 9.87
CA ASP A 343 9.06 7.74 10.53
C ASP A 343 7.89 7.95 11.52
N SER A 344 7.05 6.94 11.71
CA SER A 344 5.93 6.95 12.67
C SER A 344 6.20 6.01 13.84
N ASP A 345 5.86 6.46 15.04
CA ASP A 345 6.10 5.70 16.27
C ASP A 345 4.86 4.90 16.66
N PHE A 346 4.96 3.56 16.58
CA PHE A 346 3.90 2.66 16.96
C PHE A 346 3.88 2.48 18.48
N ARG A 347 2.76 2.88 19.12
CA ARG A 347 2.54 2.73 20.57
C ARG A 347 1.13 2.27 20.86
N ASP A 348 0.97 1.31 21.76
CA ASP A 348 -0.33 0.80 22.21
C ASP A 348 -1.27 1.91 22.65
N ARG A 349 -0.75 2.87 23.42
CA ARG A 349 -1.53 4.01 23.90
C ARG A 349 -2.04 4.87 22.75
N HIS A 350 -1.17 5.17 21.78
CA HIS A 350 -1.57 5.99 20.63
C HIS A 350 -2.62 5.26 19.77
N PHE A 351 -2.49 3.95 19.61
CA PHE A 351 -3.51 3.15 18.94
C PHE A 351 -4.86 3.23 19.67
N HIS A 352 -4.85 3.03 20.98
CA HIS A 352 -6.07 3.12 21.80
C HIS A 352 -6.70 4.51 21.78
N ASP A 353 -5.89 5.57 21.87
CA ASP A 353 -6.35 6.96 21.85
C ASP A 353 -6.97 7.30 20.48
N THR A 354 -6.35 6.88 19.37
CA THR A 354 -6.90 7.02 18.00
C THR A 354 -8.21 6.25 17.84
N TYR A 355 -8.25 4.98 18.28
CA TYR A 355 -9.47 4.19 18.25
C TYR A 355 -10.62 4.88 19.00
N THR A 356 -10.34 5.41 20.17
CA THR A 356 -11.37 6.04 21.02
C THR A 356 -11.82 7.39 20.46
N SER A 357 -10.86 8.26 20.08
CA SER A 357 -11.16 9.63 19.64
C SER A 357 -11.82 9.68 18.26
N GLU A 358 -11.39 8.81 17.34
CA GLU A 358 -11.83 8.85 15.95
C GLU A 358 -12.91 7.81 15.65
N LEU A 359 -12.67 6.54 15.98
CA LEU A 359 -13.60 5.47 15.61
C LEU A 359 -14.79 5.40 16.57
N VAL A 360 -14.57 5.38 17.88
CA VAL A 360 -15.69 5.32 18.86
C VAL A 360 -16.47 6.63 18.86
N ASN A 361 -15.77 7.76 19.07
CA ASN A 361 -16.43 9.04 19.34
C ASN A 361 -16.94 9.76 18.08
N VAL A 362 -16.44 9.44 16.89
CA VAL A 362 -16.90 10.06 15.63
C VAL A 362 -17.64 9.02 14.78
N VAL A 363 -16.93 8.02 14.23
CA VAL A 363 -17.52 7.05 13.28
C VAL A 363 -18.58 6.18 13.93
N GLY A 364 -18.43 5.82 15.20
CA GLY A 364 -19.41 5.02 15.96
C GLY A 364 -20.55 5.87 16.51
N ASN A 365 -20.21 6.99 17.14
CA ASN A 365 -21.18 7.81 17.87
C ASN A 365 -22.16 8.56 16.96
N CYS A 366 -21.68 9.22 15.93
CA CYS A 366 -22.52 10.05 15.04
C CYS A 366 -23.64 9.23 14.36
N PRO A 367 -23.35 8.12 13.64
CA PRO A 367 -24.40 7.27 13.07
C PRO A 367 -25.35 6.69 14.12
N SER A 368 -24.80 6.28 15.28
CA SER A 368 -25.61 5.73 16.37
C SER A 368 -26.63 6.74 16.93
N ARG A 369 -26.21 8.01 17.09
CA ARG A 369 -27.11 9.09 17.52
C ARG A 369 -28.21 9.37 16.49
N VAL A 370 -27.86 9.46 15.22
CA VAL A 370 -28.80 9.74 14.13
C VAL A 370 -29.84 8.63 14.03
N THR A 371 -29.40 7.37 13.93
CA THR A 371 -30.31 6.22 13.82
C THR A 371 -31.17 6.04 15.06
N ALA A 372 -30.64 6.30 16.26
CA ALA A 372 -31.41 6.25 17.50
C ALA A 372 -32.51 7.34 17.56
N MET A 373 -32.23 8.54 17.07
CA MET A 373 -33.24 9.61 17.02
C MET A 373 -34.32 9.34 15.96
N VAL A 374 -33.95 8.83 14.78
CA VAL A 374 -34.93 8.38 13.78
C VAL A 374 -35.80 7.25 14.34
N GLY A 375 -35.18 6.26 15.02
CA GLY A 375 -35.92 5.20 15.70
C GLY A 375 -36.90 5.70 16.74
N LYS A 376 -36.49 6.72 17.50
CA LYS A 376 -37.32 7.27 18.59
C LYS A 376 -38.46 8.16 18.11
N TYR A 377 -38.27 8.96 17.10
CA TYR A 377 -39.19 10.02 16.72
C TYR A 377 -39.99 9.72 15.46
N PHE A 378 -39.53 8.77 14.63
CA PHE A 378 -40.14 8.36 13.37
C PHE A 378 -40.26 6.84 13.22
N ASP A 379 -40.30 6.09 14.33
CA ASP A 379 -40.46 4.62 14.36
C ASP A 379 -39.46 3.89 13.45
N GLY A 380 -38.25 4.45 13.27
CA GLY A 380 -37.22 3.90 12.42
C GLY A 380 -37.41 4.13 10.92
N ALA A 381 -38.45 4.83 10.49
CA ALA A 381 -38.64 5.18 9.10
C ALA A 381 -37.92 6.49 8.76
N MET A 382 -37.18 6.50 7.64
CA MET A 382 -36.54 7.72 7.13
C MET A 382 -37.58 8.82 6.93
N PRO A 383 -37.46 9.98 7.60
CA PRO A 383 -38.42 11.07 7.46
C PRO A 383 -38.21 11.85 6.14
N GLU A 384 -39.22 12.58 5.74
CA GLU A 384 -39.15 13.47 4.58
C GLU A 384 -38.41 14.77 4.90
N ASP A 385 -37.47 15.17 4.03
CA ASP A 385 -36.78 16.46 4.13
C ASP A 385 -37.50 17.55 3.33
N ALA A 386 -38.36 18.29 3.98
CA ALA A 386 -39.07 19.43 3.37
C ALA A 386 -38.11 20.56 2.98
N ALA A 387 -36.96 20.69 3.63
CA ALA A 387 -35.94 21.70 3.31
C ALA A 387 -35.01 21.27 2.14
N LYS A 388 -35.19 20.06 1.61
CA LYS A 388 -34.38 19.51 0.49
C LYS A 388 -32.86 19.64 0.68
N GLY A 389 -32.40 19.46 1.94
CA GLY A 389 -31.01 19.43 2.29
C GLY A 389 -30.36 20.74 2.73
N GLY A 390 -30.95 21.90 2.45
CA GLY A 390 -30.32 23.16 2.84
C GLY A 390 -28.89 23.32 2.32
N GLU A 391 -27.94 23.50 3.23
CA GLU A 391 -26.50 23.61 2.89
C GLU A 391 -25.77 22.25 2.68
N TRP A 392 -26.40 21.13 3.08
CA TRP A 392 -25.76 19.82 3.09
C TRP A 392 -25.38 19.24 1.73
N PRO A 393 -26.18 19.41 0.65
CA PRO A 393 -25.77 18.95 -0.67
C PRO A 393 -24.43 19.52 -1.11
N ALA A 394 -24.17 20.82 -0.86
CA ALA A 394 -22.91 21.46 -1.19
C ALA A 394 -21.76 20.97 -0.31
N ARG A 395 -21.98 20.81 1.00
CA ARG A 395 -20.99 20.26 1.94
C ARG A 395 -20.58 18.84 1.57
N CYS A 396 -21.55 17.98 1.28
CA CYS A 396 -21.28 16.61 0.86
C CYS A 396 -20.51 16.56 -0.48
N ALA A 397 -20.91 17.38 -1.46
CA ALA A 397 -20.20 17.47 -2.73
C ALA A 397 -18.74 17.94 -2.55
N GLN A 398 -18.49 18.89 -1.64
CA GLN A 398 -17.14 19.33 -1.31
C GLN A 398 -16.31 18.21 -0.66
N ALA A 399 -16.90 17.46 0.29
CA ALA A 399 -16.21 16.31 0.91
C ALA A 399 -15.86 15.23 -0.13
N VAL A 400 -16.77 14.92 -1.05
CA VAL A 400 -16.53 13.97 -2.15
C VAL A 400 -15.40 14.46 -3.06
N ALA A 401 -15.38 15.74 -3.41
CA ALA A 401 -14.32 16.32 -4.25
C ALA A 401 -12.96 16.29 -3.55
N ALA A 402 -12.89 16.67 -2.27
CA ALA A 402 -11.67 16.62 -1.47
C ALA A 402 -11.14 15.20 -1.33
N TRP A 403 -12.02 14.25 -1.02
CA TRP A 403 -11.68 12.82 -0.95
C TRP A 403 -11.12 12.30 -2.27
N THR A 404 -11.78 12.65 -3.40
CA THR A 404 -11.36 12.21 -4.73
C THR A 404 -9.95 12.72 -5.07
N ALA A 405 -9.69 14.00 -4.83
CA ALA A 405 -8.39 14.61 -5.07
C ALA A 405 -7.28 13.97 -4.20
N ALA A 406 -7.59 13.69 -2.92
CA ALA A 406 -6.65 13.05 -2.01
C ALA A 406 -6.31 11.60 -2.43
N ILE A 407 -7.30 10.81 -2.87
CA ILE A 407 -7.08 9.46 -3.40
C ILE A 407 -6.20 9.48 -4.66
N ASP A 408 -6.41 10.45 -5.56
CA ASP A 408 -5.59 10.59 -6.78
C ASP A 408 -4.10 10.85 -6.47
N GLU A 409 -3.80 11.49 -5.33
CA GLU A 409 -2.44 11.76 -4.87
C GLU A 409 -1.90 10.76 -3.83
N LEU A 410 -2.63 9.67 -3.54
CA LEU A 410 -2.30 8.68 -2.49
C LEU A 410 -2.17 9.34 -1.10
N ASP A 411 -2.85 10.45 -0.85
CA ASP A 411 -2.92 11.09 0.46
C ASP A 411 -4.08 10.50 1.28
N LEU A 412 -3.80 9.35 1.91
CA LEU A 412 -4.82 8.62 2.66
C LEU A 412 -5.29 9.37 3.91
N VAL A 413 -4.45 10.22 4.48
CA VAL A 413 -4.82 11.06 5.64
C VAL A 413 -5.86 12.09 5.23
N ALA A 414 -5.58 12.87 4.19
CA ALA A 414 -6.53 13.85 3.66
C ALA A 414 -7.82 13.18 3.15
N ALA A 415 -7.71 11.99 2.55
CA ALA A 415 -8.88 11.22 2.12
C ALA A 415 -9.74 10.75 3.30
N ALA A 416 -9.12 10.35 4.42
CA ALA A 416 -9.85 9.99 5.64
C ALA A 416 -10.47 11.20 6.34
N ASP A 417 -9.79 12.35 6.33
CA ASP A 417 -10.26 13.57 6.98
C ASP A 417 -11.55 14.13 6.36
N ALA A 418 -11.76 14.00 5.07
CA ALA A 418 -12.95 14.52 4.38
C ALA A 418 -14.27 13.94 4.96
N PRO A 419 -14.49 12.61 5.03
CA PRO A 419 -15.67 12.04 5.67
C PRO A 419 -15.72 12.25 7.18
N MET A 420 -14.57 12.30 7.85
CA MET A 420 -14.50 12.57 9.29
C MET A 420 -14.96 14.00 9.62
N ALA A 421 -14.60 14.98 8.82
CA ALA A 421 -15.08 16.34 8.94
C ALA A 421 -16.60 16.40 8.75
N LEU A 422 -17.12 15.68 7.75
CA LEU A 422 -18.57 15.62 7.49
C LEU A 422 -19.35 15.04 8.69
N LEU A 423 -18.84 13.96 9.32
CA LEU A 423 -19.46 13.38 10.53
C LEU A 423 -19.41 14.35 11.72
N ARG A 424 -18.30 15.07 11.92
CA ARG A 424 -18.17 16.10 12.95
C ARG A 424 -19.15 17.26 12.72
N ASP A 425 -19.34 17.67 11.46
CA ASP A 425 -20.31 18.68 11.08
C ASP A 425 -21.74 18.24 11.39
N VAL A 426 -22.09 16.95 11.19
CA VAL A 426 -23.39 16.38 11.57
C VAL A 426 -23.58 16.47 13.08
N ASP A 427 -22.60 16.09 13.89
CA ASP A 427 -22.69 16.21 15.35
C ASP A 427 -22.84 17.67 15.81
N ALA A 428 -22.10 18.60 15.19
CA ALA A 428 -22.24 20.03 15.45
C ALA A 428 -23.65 20.56 15.07
N PHE A 429 -24.21 20.09 13.95
CA PHE A 429 -25.55 20.42 13.52
C PHE A 429 -26.62 19.92 14.48
N ILE A 430 -26.53 18.67 14.95
CA ILE A 430 -27.41 18.10 15.97
C ILE A 430 -27.34 18.94 17.26
N ASN A 431 -26.15 19.35 17.68
CA ASN A 431 -25.99 20.15 18.88
C ASN A 431 -26.56 21.57 18.74
N ARG A 432 -26.46 22.18 17.55
CA ARG A 432 -26.99 23.53 17.24
C ARG A 432 -28.51 23.53 17.08
N THR A 433 -29.07 22.51 16.44
CA THR A 433 -30.52 22.43 16.15
C THR A 433 -31.33 21.81 17.28
N GLU A 434 -30.66 21.12 18.21
CA GLU A 434 -31.26 20.49 19.39
C GLU A 434 -32.53 19.69 19.08
N PRO A 435 -32.51 18.69 18.17
CA PRO A 435 -33.70 17.96 17.71
C PRO A 435 -34.51 17.34 18.84
N PHE A 436 -33.88 17.01 19.97
CA PHE A 436 -34.52 16.52 21.19
C PHE A 436 -35.37 17.60 21.89
N LYS A 437 -35.12 18.91 21.66
CA LYS A 437 -36.00 20.00 22.10
C LYS A 437 -37.09 20.24 21.06
N VAL A 438 -36.77 20.23 19.77
CA VAL A 438 -37.75 20.38 18.66
C VAL A 438 -38.85 19.32 18.77
N ALA A 439 -38.45 18.06 19.10
CA ALA A 439 -39.38 16.93 19.25
C ALA A 439 -40.42 17.10 20.36
N LYS A 440 -40.31 18.09 21.26
CA LYS A 440 -41.28 18.35 22.34
C LYS A 440 -42.47 19.15 21.83
N ASP A 441 -42.37 19.77 20.68
CA ASP A 441 -43.43 20.56 20.06
C ASP A 441 -43.98 19.86 18.79
N PRO A 442 -45.20 19.31 18.86
CA PRO A 442 -45.80 18.62 17.72
C PRO A 442 -45.95 19.50 16.47
N ALA A 443 -46.04 20.84 16.61
CA ALA A 443 -46.13 21.75 15.50
C ALA A 443 -44.82 21.87 14.68
N ARG A 444 -43.68 21.42 15.28
CA ARG A 444 -42.36 21.44 14.67
C ARG A 444 -41.91 20.06 14.13
N THR A 445 -42.85 19.11 14.00
CA THR A 445 -42.51 17.75 13.50
C THR A 445 -41.86 17.79 12.12
N GLY A 446 -42.30 18.70 11.21
CA GLY A 446 -41.67 18.86 9.89
C GLY A 446 -40.23 19.38 9.94
N GLU A 447 -39.94 20.29 10.89
CA GLU A 447 -38.57 20.76 11.14
C GLU A 447 -37.68 19.61 11.69
N LEU A 448 -38.19 18.84 12.64
CA LEU A 448 -37.50 17.67 13.17
C LEU A 448 -37.19 16.63 12.08
N ALA A 449 -38.17 16.39 11.19
CA ALA A 449 -38.03 15.49 10.04
C ALA A 449 -36.88 15.95 9.11
N SER A 450 -36.87 17.23 8.75
CA SER A 450 -35.82 17.81 7.91
C SER A 450 -34.44 17.70 8.56
N ILE A 451 -34.32 18.00 9.87
CA ILE A 451 -33.04 17.91 10.58
C ILE A 451 -32.50 16.46 10.52
N LEU A 452 -33.33 15.47 10.88
CA LEU A 452 -32.88 14.08 10.97
C LEU A 452 -32.64 13.45 9.59
N ALA A 453 -33.43 13.82 8.58
CA ALA A 453 -33.21 13.39 7.20
C ALA A 453 -31.86 13.88 6.66
N GLN A 454 -31.53 15.15 6.89
CA GLN A 454 -30.25 15.74 6.48
C GLN A 454 -29.08 15.05 7.19
N CYS A 455 -29.18 14.79 8.49
CA CYS A 455 -28.16 14.06 9.24
C CYS A 455 -27.96 12.65 8.69
N ALA A 456 -29.03 11.89 8.45
CA ALA A 456 -28.95 10.52 7.96
C ALA A 456 -28.31 10.44 6.56
N GLU A 457 -28.66 11.36 5.67
CA GLU A 457 -28.10 11.41 4.31
C GLU A 457 -26.61 11.79 4.32
N ALA A 458 -26.20 12.75 5.14
CA ALA A 458 -24.79 13.12 5.29
C ALA A 458 -23.97 11.96 5.87
N VAL A 459 -24.49 11.24 6.88
CA VAL A 459 -23.88 10.04 7.43
C VAL A 459 -23.73 8.95 6.38
N ARG A 460 -24.73 8.73 5.53
CA ARG A 460 -24.65 7.76 4.44
C ARG A 460 -23.52 8.11 3.46
N ILE A 461 -23.41 9.36 3.05
CA ILE A 461 -22.35 9.79 2.12
C ILE A 461 -20.97 9.64 2.77
N ALA A 462 -20.82 10.03 4.05
CA ALA A 462 -19.58 9.81 4.80
C ALA A 462 -19.22 8.32 4.87
N GLY A 463 -20.20 7.43 5.07
CA GLY A 463 -20.01 5.99 5.05
C GLY A 463 -19.45 5.47 3.72
N VAL A 464 -19.95 5.96 2.59
CA VAL A 464 -19.41 5.60 1.27
C VAL A 464 -17.93 5.98 1.14
N LEU A 465 -17.53 7.15 1.61
CA LEU A 465 -16.15 7.61 1.53
C LEU A 465 -15.22 6.87 2.52
N LEU A 466 -15.76 6.35 3.63
CA LEU A 466 -15.01 5.55 4.61
C LEU A 466 -14.87 4.07 4.21
N GLU A 467 -15.65 3.57 3.27
CA GLU A 467 -15.67 2.16 2.87
C GLU A 467 -14.29 1.57 2.52
N PRO A 468 -13.39 2.24 1.80
CA PRO A 468 -12.05 1.72 1.51
C PRO A 468 -11.20 1.49 2.76
N PHE A 469 -11.41 2.29 3.79
CA PHE A 469 -10.67 2.23 5.06
C PHE A 469 -11.27 1.20 6.02
N LEU A 470 -12.60 1.15 6.11
CA LEU A 470 -13.40 0.42 7.11
C LEU A 470 -14.43 -0.48 6.42
N PRO A 471 -14.03 -1.40 5.53
CA PRO A 471 -14.97 -2.11 4.66
C PRO A 471 -16.02 -2.91 5.42
N GLY A 472 -15.64 -3.56 6.52
CA GLY A 472 -16.58 -4.34 7.35
C GLY A 472 -17.58 -3.44 8.07
N LYS A 473 -17.12 -2.36 8.69
CA LYS A 473 -17.98 -1.45 9.44
C LYS A 473 -18.89 -0.61 8.56
N MET A 474 -18.45 -0.26 7.36
CA MET A 474 -19.31 0.48 6.43
C MET A 474 -20.37 -0.43 5.80
N ALA A 475 -20.11 -1.73 5.63
CA ALA A 475 -21.15 -2.68 5.27
C ALA A 475 -22.23 -2.82 6.38
N GLU A 476 -21.83 -2.80 7.65
CA GLU A 476 -22.77 -2.76 8.80
C GLU A 476 -23.59 -1.45 8.79
N LEU A 477 -22.96 -0.30 8.49
CA LEU A 477 -23.64 0.99 8.38
C LEU A 477 -24.65 1.02 7.22
N ASP A 478 -24.25 0.54 6.04
CA ASP A 478 -25.12 0.45 4.86
C ASP A 478 -26.36 -0.41 5.16
N ALA A 479 -26.17 -1.54 5.84
CA ALA A 479 -27.29 -2.38 6.27
C ALA A 479 -28.21 -1.64 7.24
N ALA A 480 -27.64 -0.92 8.23
CA ALA A 480 -28.41 -0.14 9.20
C ALA A 480 -29.18 1.02 8.58
N LEU A 481 -28.66 1.63 7.51
CA LEU A 481 -29.33 2.70 6.79
C LEU A 481 -30.31 2.20 5.70
N GLY A 482 -30.48 0.89 5.55
CA GLY A 482 -31.35 0.31 4.53
C GLY A 482 -30.86 0.51 3.11
N THR A 483 -29.56 0.68 2.92
CA THR A 483 -28.91 0.87 1.60
C THR A 483 -27.95 -0.26 1.23
N PRO A 484 -28.25 -1.57 1.51
CA PRO A 484 -27.33 -2.64 1.25
C PRO A 484 -27.02 -2.80 -0.24
N GLY A 485 -25.81 -3.19 -0.56
CA GLY A 485 -25.46 -3.62 -1.91
C GLY A 485 -25.06 -2.51 -2.88
N GLY A 486 -24.17 -1.63 -2.46
CA GLY A 486 -23.60 -0.57 -3.29
C GLY A 486 -22.92 -1.01 -4.59
N ALA A 487 -22.63 -2.31 -4.78
CA ALA A 487 -21.93 -2.82 -5.96
C ALA A 487 -22.65 -2.61 -7.30
N SER A 488 -23.97 -2.41 -7.30
CA SER A 488 -24.76 -2.16 -8.51
C SER A 488 -24.93 -0.67 -8.86
N ARG A 489 -24.47 0.24 -8.00
CA ARG A 489 -24.62 1.70 -8.19
C ARG A 489 -23.24 2.33 -8.44
N THR A 490 -23.18 3.29 -9.36
CA THR A 490 -21.96 4.06 -9.60
C THR A 490 -21.58 4.90 -8.37
N PHE A 491 -20.29 5.25 -8.24
CA PHE A 491 -19.81 6.14 -7.20
C PHE A 491 -20.61 7.45 -7.13
N ALA A 492 -20.87 8.06 -8.30
CA ALA A 492 -21.68 9.28 -8.39
C ALA A 492 -23.09 9.07 -7.84
N ALA A 493 -23.74 7.94 -8.12
CA ALA A 493 -25.07 7.63 -7.59
C ALA A 493 -25.05 7.33 -6.07
N ARG A 494 -23.96 6.72 -5.58
CA ARG A 494 -23.79 6.44 -4.15
C ARG A 494 -23.49 7.69 -3.34
N THR A 495 -22.82 8.69 -3.91
CA THR A 495 -22.45 9.96 -3.26
C THR A 495 -23.41 11.11 -3.56
N ALA A 496 -24.40 10.90 -4.45
CA ALA A 496 -25.44 11.89 -4.71
C ALA A 496 -26.30 12.12 -3.46
N TRP A 497 -26.68 13.39 -3.24
CA TRP A 497 -27.64 13.76 -2.20
C TRP A 497 -29.04 13.28 -2.53
N GLY A 498 -29.79 12.81 -1.53
CA GLY A 498 -31.18 12.37 -1.69
C GLY A 498 -31.34 10.91 -2.08
N ALA A 499 -30.33 10.07 -1.85
CA ALA A 499 -30.40 8.64 -2.15
C ALA A 499 -31.12 7.82 -1.06
N LEU A 500 -31.23 8.32 0.17
CA LEU A 500 -32.12 7.76 1.19
C LEU A 500 -33.57 8.20 0.93
N VAL A 501 -34.40 7.23 0.55
CA VAL A 501 -35.80 7.48 0.22
C VAL A 501 -36.64 7.58 1.49
N PRO A 502 -37.54 8.56 1.63
CA PRO A 502 -38.50 8.62 2.75
C PRO A 502 -39.25 7.28 2.93
N GLY A 503 -39.41 6.85 4.18
CA GLY A 503 -40.00 5.55 4.52
C GLY A 503 -39.03 4.38 4.52
N THR A 504 -37.76 4.54 4.08
CA THR A 504 -36.75 3.49 4.24
C THR A 504 -36.57 3.17 5.72
N ALA A 505 -36.57 1.87 6.06
CA ALA A 505 -36.35 1.43 7.43
C ALA A 505 -34.86 1.58 7.82
N LEU A 506 -34.60 2.34 8.88
CA LEU A 506 -33.30 2.50 9.50
C LEU A 506 -33.23 1.69 10.78
N ALA A 507 -32.18 0.88 10.93
CA ALA A 507 -31.93 0.13 12.17
C ALA A 507 -30.92 0.89 13.05
N LYS A 508 -30.98 0.61 14.37
CA LYS A 508 -29.97 1.12 15.31
C LYS A 508 -28.56 0.66 14.89
N CYS A 509 -27.65 1.59 14.76
CA CYS A 509 -26.25 1.33 14.37
C CYS A 509 -25.33 1.41 15.60
N ALA A 510 -24.41 0.42 15.75
CA ALA A 510 -23.39 0.39 16.81
C ALA A 510 -22.09 -0.19 16.25
N LEU A 511 -21.26 0.65 15.64
CA LEU A 511 -20.10 0.20 14.85
C LEU A 511 -18.87 -0.14 15.68
N PHE A 512 -18.50 0.73 16.63
CA PHE A 512 -17.30 0.58 17.42
C PHE A 512 -17.63 0.62 18.93
N PRO A 513 -17.50 -0.51 19.64
CA PRO A 513 -17.73 -0.55 21.08
C PRO A 513 -16.58 0.15 21.83
N ARG A 514 -16.87 0.66 23.01
CA ARG A 514 -15.81 1.13 23.91
C ARG A 514 -14.98 -0.04 24.39
N VAL A 515 -13.67 0.11 24.33
CA VAL A 515 -12.68 -0.85 24.81
C VAL A 515 -11.91 -0.18 25.96
N GLU A 516 -11.73 -0.90 27.06
CA GLU A 516 -10.94 -0.40 28.18
C GLU A 516 -9.45 -0.34 27.80
N ALA A 517 -8.76 0.74 28.19
CA ALA A 517 -7.32 0.82 28.07
C ALA A 517 -6.68 -0.32 28.88
N ALA A 518 -5.57 -0.88 28.40
CA ALA A 518 -4.78 -1.80 29.21
C ALA A 518 -4.37 -1.08 30.51
N ALA A 519 -4.57 -1.76 31.63
CA ALA A 519 -4.07 -1.25 32.92
C ALA A 519 -2.56 -0.96 32.76
N LYS A 520 -2.10 0.18 33.28
CA LYS A 520 -0.68 0.47 33.31
C LYS A 520 0.03 -0.67 34.03
N ALA A 521 0.88 -1.42 33.31
CA ALA A 521 1.82 -2.37 33.94
C ALA A 521 2.91 -1.62 34.68
#